data_cee80f7a2e67c01d4129b44d2f8df3a6
#
_entry.id   cee80f7a2e67c01d4129b44d2f8df3a6
#
_cell.length_a   1.000
_cell.length_b   1.000
_cell.length_c   1.000
_cell.angle_alpha   90.00
_cell.angle_beta   90.00
_cell.angle_gamma   90.00
#
_symmetry.space_group_name_H-M   'P 1'
#
loop_
_entity.id
_entity.type
_entity.pdbx_description
1 polymer ?
#
loop_
_entity_poly.entity_id
_entity_poly.type
_entity_poly.pdbx_seq_one_letter_code
_entity_poly.pdbx_strand_id
1 'polypeptide(L)'
;MAVVYSNDERVTRIWDKENVLQVMNRHSYYNCGGAKEHREELNRLWVQSPDHRATASLAFNNGYYVGMEEISRYYVAEWEARQYQHLEAFAQAGVEISSKNLGLGEGRMQTATTPLVYIADDGASARYLGYRLGYQAAGKPDGTADAYLDFGLISCDLLKENGTWKIWHLVLRHDHTVTVGEDYGKVPVRLPFGEDPLEPEFGTPTIEQNVYEPLYGWEYLYYDMPRPYETYNEKESYGPNGDLGKPYYQRERR
;
A
#
# COMPACT_ATOMS: atom_id res chain seq x y z
N MET A 1 -20.55 20.33 17.36
CA MET A 1 -20.07 21.75 17.28
C MET A 1 -18.75 21.73 16.51
N ALA A 2 -18.48 22.73 15.67
CA ALA A 2 -17.16 22.81 15.03
C ALA A 2 -16.11 23.14 16.08
N VAL A 3 -15.01 22.38 16.14
CA VAL A 3 -13.88 22.64 17.02
C VAL A 3 -13.22 23.96 16.60
N VAL A 4 -13.03 24.86 17.56
CA VAL A 4 -12.38 26.15 17.31
C VAL A 4 -10.94 26.06 17.81
N TYR A 5 -10.00 26.05 16.88
CA TYR A 5 -8.56 26.01 17.16
C TYR A 5 -7.96 27.39 17.35
N SER A 6 -7.02 27.53 18.27
CA SER A 6 -6.12 28.69 18.37
C SER A 6 -5.22 28.81 17.13
N ASN A 7 -4.54 29.94 16.96
CA ASN A 7 -3.61 30.08 15.83
C ASN A 7 -2.45 29.08 15.89
N ASP A 8 -1.90 28.82 17.06
CA ASP A 8 -0.79 27.85 17.24
C ASP A 8 -1.23 26.43 16.94
N GLU A 9 -2.44 26.05 17.37
CA GLU A 9 -3.03 24.75 17.00
C GLU A 9 -3.25 24.63 15.50
N ARG A 10 -3.71 25.69 14.84
CA ARG A 10 -3.87 25.69 13.36
C ARG A 10 -2.54 25.50 12.64
N VAL A 11 -1.49 26.21 13.09
CA VAL A 11 -0.15 26.05 12.53
C VAL A 11 0.36 24.63 12.75
N THR A 12 0.23 24.09 13.96
CA THR A 12 0.62 22.70 14.26
C THR A 12 -0.11 21.70 13.34
N ARG A 13 -1.42 21.87 13.14
CA ARG A 13 -2.21 20.99 12.27
C ARG A 13 -1.84 21.10 10.79
N ILE A 14 -1.40 22.27 10.32
CA ILE A 14 -0.86 22.44 8.96
C ILE A 14 0.44 21.65 8.82
N TRP A 15 1.37 21.77 9.78
CA TRP A 15 2.60 21.01 9.80
C TRP A 15 2.38 19.50 9.92
N ASP A 16 1.40 19.07 10.71
CA ASP A 16 1.03 17.67 10.82
C ASP A 16 0.53 17.11 9.48
N LYS A 17 -0.32 17.86 8.76
CA LYS A 17 -0.76 17.47 7.42
C LYS A 17 0.41 17.35 6.45
N GLU A 18 1.31 18.32 6.44
CA GLU A 18 2.50 18.29 5.59
C GLU A 18 3.38 17.09 5.93
N ASN A 19 3.61 16.80 7.21
CA ASN A 19 4.40 15.65 7.65
C ASN A 19 3.75 14.32 7.26
N VAL A 20 2.43 14.19 7.34
CA VAL A 20 1.70 13.00 6.84
C VAL A 20 1.88 12.84 5.34
N LEU A 21 1.75 13.93 4.55
CA LEU A 21 2.02 13.90 3.11
C LEU A 21 3.45 13.46 2.82
N GLN A 22 4.44 13.95 3.58
CA GLN A 22 5.84 13.54 3.43
C GLN A 22 6.06 12.04 3.73
N VAL A 23 5.37 11.48 4.73
CA VAL A 23 5.43 10.04 5.01
C VAL A 23 4.89 9.25 3.81
N MET A 24 3.72 9.62 3.29
CA MET A 24 3.09 8.92 2.17
C MET A 24 3.86 9.09 0.85
N ASN A 25 4.43 10.26 0.61
CA ASN A 25 5.31 10.47 -0.55
C ASN A 25 6.58 9.60 -0.45
N ARG A 26 7.21 9.51 0.73
CA ARG A 26 8.37 8.62 0.93
C ARG A 26 8.00 7.15 0.76
N HIS A 27 6.82 6.72 1.25
CA HIS A 27 6.30 5.39 0.97
C HIS A 27 6.27 5.13 -0.55
N SER A 28 5.75 6.05 -1.36
CA SER A 28 5.72 5.89 -2.81
C SER A 28 7.11 5.67 -3.41
N TYR A 29 8.13 6.41 -2.93
CA TYR A 29 9.51 6.21 -3.38
C TYR A 29 10.09 4.86 -2.94
N TYR A 30 9.88 4.43 -1.69
CA TYR A 30 10.33 3.12 -1.21
C TYR A 30 9.64 1.99 -1.97
N ASN A 31 8.35 2.12 -2.23
CA ASN A 31 7.57 1.12 -2.97
C ASN A 31 8.00 0.99 -4.46
N CYS A 32 8.75 1.95 -5.00
CA CYS A 32 9.38 1.83 -6.32
C CYS A 32 10.67 1.00 -6.30
N GLY A 33 11.21 0.69 -5.12
CA GLY A 33 12.44 -0.05 -4.95
C GLY A 33 12.24 -1.56 -4.82
N GLY A 34 13.32 -2.24 -4.48
CA GLY A 34 13.32 -3.68 -4.21
C GLY A 34 13.18 -3.99 -2.72
N ALA A 35 13.45 -5.24 -2.35
CA ALA A 35 13.35 -5.72 -0.96
C ALA A 35 14.17 -4.91 0.05
N LYS A 36 15.32 -4.37 -0.37
CA LYS A 36 16.14 -3.50 0.47
C LYS A 36 15.41 -2.22 0.84
N GLU A 37 14.81 -1.56 -0.12
CA GLU A 37 14.05 -0.32 0.06
C GLU A 37 12.79 -0.57 0.88
N HIS A 38 12.09 -1.67 0.67
CA HIS A 38 10.95 -2.09 1.49
C HIS A 38 11.35 -2.33 2.96
N ARG A 39 12.48 -3.00 3.20
CA ARG A 39 13.01 -3.19 4.56
C ARG A 39 13.34 -1.86 5.24
N GLU A 40 13.93 -0.93 4.50
CA GLU A 40 14.25 0.40 5.00
C GLU A 40 12.98 1.22 5.30
N GLU A 41 11.94 1.10 4.48
CA GLU A 41 10.62 1.67 4.72
C GLU A 41 10.02 1.19 6.04
N LEU A 42 9.97 -0.13 6.27
CA LEU A 42 9.45 -0.71 7.52
C LEU A 42 10.17 -0.17 8.75
N ASN A 43 11.48 0.04 8.66
CA ASN A 43 12.28 0.57 9.76
C ASN A 43 12.08 2.07 9.99
N ARG A 44 11.80 2.85 8.95
CA ARG A 44 11.78 4.32 9.03
C ARG A 44 10.38 4.91 9.12
N LEU A 45 9.45 4.39 8.31
CA LEU A 45 8.13 5.01 8.14
C LEU A 45 7.03 4.35 8.98
N TRP A 46 7.20 3.10 9.36
CA TRP A 46 6.18 2.35 10.11
C TRP A 46 6.33 2.53 11.63
N VAL A 47 5.24 2.25 12.34
CA VAL A 47 5.20 2.26 13.81
C VAL A 47 6.28 1.39 14.42
N GLN A 48 6.85 1.82 15.54
CA GLN A 48 7.99 1.17 16.19
C GLN A 48 7.68 0.67 17.61
N SER A 49 6.66 1.21 18.29
CA SER A 49 6.29 0.71 19.61
C SER A 49 5.80 -0.75 19.52
N PRO A 50 6.09 -1.63 20.49
CA PRO A 50 5.72 -3.04 20.43
C PRO A 50 4.22 -3.26 20.21
N ASP A 51 3.37 -2.51 20.91
CA ASP A 51 1.92 -2.67 20.83
C ASP A 51 1.38 -2.27 19.44
N HIS A 52 1.87 -1.16 18.88
CA HIS A 52 1.47 -0.74 17.53
C HIS A 52 2.04 -1.66 16.45
N ARG A 53 3.25 -2.19 16.64
CA ARG A 53 3.84 -3.17 15.71
C ARG A 53 3.04 -4.46 15.65
N ALA A 54 2.48 -4.91 16.78
CA ALA A 54 1.66 -6.12 16.83
C ALA A 54 0.33 -5.98 16.08
N THR A 55 -0.20 -4.77 16.01
CA THR A 55 -1.48 -4.45 15.35
C THR A 55 -1.34 -3.76 14.00
N ALA A 56 -0.12 -3.40 13.59
CA ALA A 56 0.13 -2.83 12.26
C ALA A 56 -0.42 -3.76 11.17
N SER A 57 -0.91 -3.18 10.07
CA SER A 57 -1.43 -3.99 8.98
C SER A 57 -1.09 -3.41 7.60
N LEU A 58 -0.84 -4.32 6.67
CA LEU A 58 -0.71 -4.04 5.25
C LEU A 58 -1.77 -4.85 4.51
N ALA A 59 -2.57 -4.21 3.67
CA ALA A 59 -3.61 -4.89 2.93
C ALA A 59 -3.49 -4.69 1.42
N PHE A 60 -3.81 -5.75 0.70
CA PHE A 60 -4.05 -5.78 -0.74
C PHE A 60 -5.46 -6.31 -1.01
N ASN A 61 -5.80 -6.55 -2.28
CA ASN A 61 -7.12 -7.04 -2.65
C ASN A 61 -7.45 -8.42 -2.06
N ASN A 62 -6.44 -9.25 -1.81
CA ASN A 62 -6.57 -10.59 -1.26
C ASN A 62 -6.67 -10.65 0.28
N GLY A 63 -6.38 -9.55 0.99
CA GLY A 63 -6.51 -9.52 2.45
C GLY A 63 -5.49 -8.69 3.18
N TYR A 64 -5.42 -8.90 4.49
CA TYR A 64 -4.56 -8.19 5.43
C TYR A 64 -3.42 -9.08 5.95
N TYR A 65 -2.24 -8.53 5.95
CA TYR A 65 -1.07 -9.05 6.69
C TYR A 65 -0.98 -8.26 7.99
N VAL A 66 -1.20 -8.93 9.13
CA VAL A 66 -1.33 -8.27 10.44
C VAL A 66 -0.10 -8.56 11.30
N GLY A 67 0.47 -7.51 11.87
CA GLY A 67 1.73 -7.55 12.62
C GLY A 67 2.95 -7.34 11.73
N MET A 68 3.96 -6.66 12.28
CA MET A 68 5.17 -6.32 11.49
C MET A 68 5.94 -7.54 11.01
N GLU A 69 5.81 -8.69 11.66
CA GLU A 69 6.42 -9.94 11.21
C GLU A 69 5.77 -10.43 9.92
N GLU A 70 4.44 -10.51 9.87
CA GLU A 70 3.69 -10.90 8.68
C GLU A 70 3.87 -9.92 7.53
N ILE A 71 3.86 -8.61 7.85
CA ILE A 71 4.15 -7.57 6.85
C ILE A 71 5.56 -7.76 6.29
N SER A 72 6.56 -8.01 7.11
CA SER A 72 7.94 -8.22 6.65
C SER A 72 8.08 -9.49 5.82
N ARG A 73 7.38 -10.55 6.20
CA ARG A 73 7.38 -11.83 5.46
C ARG A 73 6.87 -11.64 4.04
N TYR A 74 5.77 -10.93 3.86
CA TYR A 74 5.19 -10.67 2.54
C TYR A 74 5.91 -9.53 1.81
N TYR A 75 6.00 -8.36 2.44
CA TYR A 75 6.44 -7.13 1.77
C TYR A 75 7.95 -7.07 1.52
N VAL A 76 8.73 -7.87 2.25
CA VAL A 76 10.19 -7.93 2.09
C VAL A 76 10.64 -9.30 1.58
N ALA A 77 10.33 -10.39 2.29
CA ALA A 77 10.91 -11.68 1.98
C ALA A 77 10.35 -12.29 0.68
N GLU A 78 9.05 -12.21 0.44
CA GLU A 78 8.48 -12.66 -0.83
C GLU A 78 9.00 -11.82 -1.98
N TRP A 79 9.10 -10.49 -1.80
CA TRP A 79 9.63 -9.61 -2.82
C TRP A 79 11.09 -9.94 -3.16
N GLU A 80 11.91 -10.22 -2.17
CA GLU A 80 13.29 -10.65 -2.35
C GLU A 80 13.37 -11.97 -3.13
N ALA A 81 12.51 -12.94 -2.81
CA ALA A 81 12.43 -14.21 -3.53
C ALA A 81 12.02 -14.02 -5.00
N ARG A 82 11.04 -13.17 -5.30
CA ARG A 82 10.63 -12.81 -6.68
C ARG A 82 11.77 -12.14 -7.44
N GLN A 83 12.49 -11.24 -6.80
CA GLN A 83 13.63 -10.56 -7.39
C GLN A 83 14.73 -11.56 -7.76
N TYR A 84 15.05 -12.52 -6.90
CA TYR A 84 16.04 -13.55 -7.21
C TYR A 84 15.58 -14.47 -8.34
N GLN A 85 14.31 -14.90 -8.38
CA GLN A 85 13.79 -15.70 -9.50
C GLN A 85 13.88 -14.94 -10.83
N HIS A 86 13.57 -13.65 -10.83
CA HIS A 86 13.71 -12.80 -12.02
C HIS A 86 15.16 -12.74 -12.49
N LEU A 87 16.10 -12.54 -11.57
CA LEU A 87 17.53 -12.47 -11.87
C LEU A 87 18.12 -13.81 -12.35
N GLU A 88 17.55 -14.92 -11.89
CA GLU A 88 17.99 -16.26 -12.32
C GLU A 88 17.84 -16.44 -13.84
N ALA A 89 16.76 -15.93 -14.43
CA ALA A 89 16.57 -15.98 -15.88
C ALA A 89 17.70 -15.24 -16.64
N PHE A 90 18.15 -14.11 -16.13
CA PHE A 90 19.28 -13.38 -16.70
C PHE A 90 20.61 -14.11 -16.50
N ALA A 91 20.82 -14.72 -15.33
CA ALA A 91 22.00 -15.53 -15.07
C ALA A 91 22.10 -16.73 -16.02
N GLN A 92 20.98 -17.41 -16.26
CA GLN A 92 20.90 -18.52 -17.22
C GLN A 92 21.19 -18.07 -18.67
N ALA A 93 20.89 -16.83 -19.01
CA ALA A 93 21.23 -16.21 -20.29
C ALA A 93 22.67 -15.67 -20.34
N GLY A 94 23.48 -15.90 -19.32
CA GLY A 94 24.90 -15.54 -19.29
C GLY A 94 25.19 -14.13 -18.75
N VAL A 95 24.23 -13.45 -18.14
CA VAL A 95 24.47 -12.18 -17.49
C VAL A 95 25.05 -12.39 -16.10
N GLU A 96 26.15 -11.75 -15.78
CA GLU A 96 26.74 -11.78 -14.43
C GLU A 96 25.87 -10.99 -13.46
N ILE A 97 25.32 -11.66 -12.43
CA ILE A 97 24.52 -11.04 -11.39
C ILE A 97 25.42 -10.65 -10.21
N SER A 98 25.25 -9.41 -9.74
CA SER A 98 26.00 -8.85 -8.62
C SER A 98 25.14 -7.88 -7.82
N SER A 99 25.62 -7.40 -6.69
CA SER A 99 24.95 -6.38 -5.89
C SER A 99 24.72 -5.04 -6.61
N LYS A 100 25.31 -4.86 -7.79
CA LYS A 100 25.20 -3.62 -8.59
C LYS A 100 24.05 -3.65 -9.59
N ASN A 101 23.49 -4.83 -9.88
CA ASN A 101 22.45 -5.01 -10.88
C ASN A 101 21.25 -5.85 -10.40
N LEU A 102 20.95 -5.81 -9.09
CA LEU A 102 19.81 -6.54 -8.51
C LEU A 102 18.46 -6.10 -9.07
N GLY A 103 18.33 -4.89 -9.58
CA GLY A 103 17.13 -4.39 -10.27
C GLY A 103 17.18 -4.54 -11.80
N LEU A 104 18.02 -5.44 -12.32
CA LEU A 104 18.18 -5.65 -13.76
C LEU A 104 16.84 -6.02 -14.41
N GLY A 105 16.48 -5.26 -15.45
CA GLY A 105 15.21 -5.45 -16.16
C GLY A 105 13.96 -4.99 -15.40
N GLU A 106 14.07 -4.57 -14.16
CA GLU A 106 12.92 -4.06 -13.39
C GLU A 106 12.74 -2.55 -13.56
N GLY A 107 11.52 -2.12 -13.82
CA GLY A 107 11.10 -0.73 -13.80
C GLY A 107 9.82 -0.59 -13.02
N ARG A 108 9.82 0.27 -12.00
CA ARG A 108 8.62 0.52 -11.20
C ARG A 108 8.50 2.00 -10.88
N MET A 109 7.29 2.50 -11.03
CA MET A 109 6.89 3.81 -10.54
C MET A 109 5.52 3.70 -9.90
N GLN A 110 5.41 4.17 -8.68
CA GLN A 110 4.15 4.23 -7.96
C GLN A 110 3.98 5.65 -7.43
N THR A 111 2.83 6.24 -7.69
CA THR A 111 2.52 7.59 -7.23
C THR A 111 1.26 7.58 -6.38
N ALA A 112 1.19 8.47 -5.40
CA ALA A 112 -0.02 8.79 -4.66
C ALA A 112 -0.46 10.20 -5.02
N THR A 113 -1.67 10.33 -5.58
CA THR A 113 -2.19 11.61 -6.10
C THR A 113 -3.51 11.98 -5.43
N THR A 114 -3.94 13.23 -5.58
CA THR A 114 -5.21 13.76 -5.01
C THR A 114 -5.42 13.40 -3.53
N PRO A 115 -4.46 13.72 -2.65
CA PRO A 115 -4.50 13.30 -1.27
C PRO A 115 -5.59 14.00 -0.47
N LEU A 116 -6.34 13.24 0.31
CA LEU A 116 -7.18 13.71 1.41
C LEU A 116 -6.49 13.34 2.73
N VAL A 117 -6.25 14.33 3.58
CA VAL A 117 -5.60 14.14 4.88
C VAL A 117 -6.43 14.77 5.98
N TYR A 118 -6.77 13.97 6.99
CA TYR A 118 -7.44 14.41 8.20
C TYR A 118 -6.61 14.03 9.42
N ILE A 119 -6.25 15.03 10.21
CA ILE A 119 -5.65 14.84 11.53
C ILE A 119 -6.78 14.78 12.54
N ALA A 120 -6.79 13.79 13.44
CA ALA A 120 -7.74 13.72 14.55
C ALA A 120 -7.70 14.99 15.41
N ASP A 121 -8.78 15.33 16.08
CA ASP A 121 -8.81 16.53 16.92
C ASP A 121 -7.83 16.44 18.08
N ASP A 122 -7.56 15.23 18.61
CA ASP A 122 -6.54 14.97 19.62
C ASP A 122 -5.09 15.08 19.11
N GLY A 123 -4.88 15.18 17.79
CA GLY A 123 -3.56 15.30 17.17
C GLY A 123 -2.70 14.03 17.22
N ALA A 124 -3.24 12.87 17.67
CA ALA A 124 -2.50 11.64 17.88
C ALA A 124 -2.55 10.69 16.69
N SER A 125 -3.59 10.77 15.86
CA SER A 125 -3.75 9.95 14.67
C SER A 125 -4.11 10.77 13.43
N ALA A 126 -3.90 10.17 12.26
CA ALA A 126 -4.26 10.78 10.97
C ALA A 126 -4.83 9.72 10.02
N ARG A 127 -5.70 10.15 9.11
CA ARG A 127 -6.20 9.37 7.98
C ARG A 127 -5.74 9.98 6.68
N TYR A 128 -5.31 9.12 5.79
CA TYR A 128 -4.89 9.46 4.43
C TYR A 128 -5.70 8.64 3.43
N LEU A 129 -6.13 9.27 2.35
CA LEU A 129 -6.68 8.60 1.17
C LEU A 129 -6.16 9.30 -0.08
N GLY A 130 -5.75 8.55 -1.09
CA GLY A 130 -5.33 9.06 -2.39
C GLY A 130 -5.56 8.05 -3.50
N TYR A 131 -5.50 8.50 -4.74
CA TYR A 131 -5.40 7.59 -5.88
C TYR A 131 -3.97 7.08 -5.99
N ARG A 132 -3.86 5.80 -6.37
CA ARG A 132 -2.61 5.16 -6.72
C ARG A 132 -2.56 4.97 -8.23
N LEU A 133 -1.50 5.49 -8.85
CA LEU A 133 -1.20 5.28 -10.25
C LEU A 133 0.20 4.73 -10.35
N GLY A 134 0.35 3.59 -11.00
CA GLY A 134 1.61 2.90 -11.12
C GLY A 134 1.94 2.42 -12.53
N TYR A 135 3.23 2.23 -12.74
CA TYR A 135 3.80 1.49 -13.85
C TYR A 135 4.76 0.46 -13.29
N GLN A 136 4.71 -0.74 -13.84
CA GLN A 136 5.65 -1.80 -13.54
C GLN A 136 6.07 -2.50 -14.83
N ALA A 137 7.35 -2.76 -14.97
CA ALA A 137 7.89 -3.57 -16.03
C ALA A 137 8.89 -4.59 -15.49
N ALA A 138 8.83 -5.80 -16.03
CA ALA A 138 9.81 -6.86 -15.82
C ALA A 138 10.40 -7.23 -17.18
N GLY A 139 11.66 -6.80 -17.41
CA GLY A 139 12.40 -7.11 -18.62
C GLY A 139 12.82 -8.57 -18.63
N LYS A 140 13.03 -9.10 -19.84
CA LYS A 140 13.47 -10.47 -20.08
C LYS A 140 14.84 -10.48 -20.79
N PRO A 141 15.59 -11.57 -20.68
CA PRO A 141 16.92 -11.66 -21.33
C PRO A 141 16.88 -11.52 -22.85
N ASP A 142 15.75 -11.77 -23.50
CA ASP A 142 15.55 -11.61 -24.93
C ASP A 142 15.30 -10.16 -25.37
N GLY A 143 15.29 -9.21 -24.42
CA GLY A 143 15.04 -7.78 -24.66
C GLY A 143 13.56 -7.40 -24.68
N THR A 144 12.66 -8.33 -24.47
CA THR A 144 11.23 -8.02 -24.25
C THR A 144 10.96 -7.68 -22.79
N ALA A 145 9.75 -7.20 -22.48
CA ALA A 145 9.32 -6.95 -21.12
C ALA A 145 7.83 -7.21 -20.95
N ASP A 146 7.45 -7.70 -19.77
CA ASP A 146 6.07 -7.63 -19.32
C ASP A 146 5.88 -6.30 -18.61
N ALA A 147 4.91 -5.51 -19.05
CA ALA A 147 4.68 -4.19 -18.49
C ALA A 147 3.18 -3.94 -18.21
N TYR A 148 2.92 -3.27 -17.09
CA TYR A 148 1.57 -3.03 -16.60
C TYR A 148 1.40 -1.58 -16.18
N LEU A 149 0.20 -1.05 -16.42
CA LEU A 149 -0.29 0.16 -15.78
C LEU A 149 -1.27 -0.26 -14.68
N ASP A 150 -1.13 0.32 -13.51
CA ASP A 150 -1.83 -0.05 -12.31
C ASP A 150 -2.56 1.16 -11.73
N PHE A 151 -3.85 1.01 -11.53
CA PHE A 151 -4.74 2.05 -11.04
C PHE A 151 -5.44 1.55 -9.78
N GLY A 152 -5.56 2.41 -8.77
CA GLY A 152 -6.25 2.03 -7.56
C GLY A 152 -6.26 3.12 -6.51
N LEU A 153 -6.44 2.69 -5.28
CA LEU A 153 -6.48 3.54 -4.11
C LEU A 153 -5.37 3.19 -3.12
N ILE A 154 -4.85 4.20 -2.47
CA ILE A 154 -3.98 4.08 -1.31
C ILE A 154 -4.64 4.77 -0.13
N SER A 155 -4.81 4.06 0.96
CA SER A 155 -5.35 4.62 2.19
C SER A 155 -4.53 4.17 3.40
N CYS A 156 -4.47 5.03 4.42
CA CYS A 156 -3.61 4.79 5.55
C CYS A 156 -4.16 5.42 6.83
N ASP A 157 -4.09 4.67 7.94
CA ASP A 157 -4.10 5.25 9.27
C ASP A 157 -2.64 5.45 9.72
N LEU A 158 -2.35 6.63 10.21
CA LEU A 158 -1.04 6.98 10.77
C LEU A 158 -1.18 7.32 12.25
N LEU A 159 -0.14 7.00 13.02
CA LEU A 159 -0.01 7.39 14.43
C LEU A 159 1.19 8.31 14.63
N LYS A 160 1.08 9.20 15.62
CA LYS A 160 2.18 10.08 16.00
C LYS A 160 2.96 9.44 17.15
N GLU A 161 4.08 8.79 16.84
CA GLU A 161 5.00 8.20 17.83
C GLU A 161 6.17 9.15 18.10
N ASN A 162 6.36 9.56 19.36
CA ASN A 162 7.45 10.47 19.78
C ASN A 162 7.56 11.73 18.89
N GLY A 163 6.42 12.31 18.55
CA GLY A 163 6.34 13.51 17.71
C GLY A 163 6.54 13.27 16.21
N THR A 164 6.66 12.02 15.77
CA THR A 164 6.87 11.65 14.36
C THR A 164 5.71 10.82 13.83
N TRP A 165 5.19 11.19 12.68
CA TRP A 165 4.13 10.44 12.02
C TRP A 165 4.64 9.13 11.45
N LYS A 166 3.90 8.04 11.69
CA LYS A 166 4.24 6.66 11.32
C LYS A 166 3.04 5.95 10.69
N ILE A 167 3.29 5.14 9.67
CA ILE A 167 2.29 4.25 9.07
C ILE A 167 1.91 3.19 10.10
N TRP A 168 0.62 2.97 10.27
CA TRP A 168 0.09 1.92 11.14
C TRP A 168 -0.74 0.90 10.36
N HIS A 169 -1.76 1.37 9.63
CA HIS A 169 -2.54 0.54 8.73
C HIS A 169 -2.41 1.11 7.31
N LEU A 170 -1.91 0.31 6.39
CA LEU A 170 -1.77 0.69 4.98
C LEU A 170 -2.59 -0.25 4.11
N VAL A 171 -3.41 0.33 3.25
CA VAL A 171 -4.25 -0.41 2.30
C VAL A 171 -3.90 0.03 0.89
N LEU A 172 -3.46 -0.92 0.08
CA LEU A 172 -3.12 -0.74 -1.33
C LEU A 172 -4.13 -1.56 -2.15
N ARG A 173 -5.11 -0.88 -2.75
CA ARG A 173 -6.12 -1.52 -3.59
C ARG A 173 -5.82 -1.29 -5.05
N HIS A 174 -5.91 -2.36 -5.81
CA HIS A 174 -5.83 -2.33 -7.25
C HIS A 174 -7.27 -2.41 -7.79
N ASP A 175 -7.72 -1.35 -8.45
CA ASP A 175 -9.05 -1.33 -9.08
C ASP A 175 -8.95 -1.87 -10.49
N HIS A 176 -7.80 -1.65 -11.13
CA HIS A 176 -7.64 -1.90 -12.55
C HIS A 176 -6.16 -2.01 -12.93
N THR A 177 -5.81 -3.08 -13.62
CA THR A 177 -4.47 -3.27 -14.16
C THR A 177 -4.56 -3.55 -15.65
N VAL A 178 -3.75 -2.86 -16.43
CA VAL A 178 -3.72 -2.98 -17.90
C VAL A 178 -2.34 -3.42 -18.34
N THR A 179 -2.27 -4.52 -19.09
CA THR A 179 -1.03 -4.93 -19.77
C THR A 179 -0.72 -3.96 -20.89
N VAL A 180 0.49 -3.42 -20.92
CA VAL A 180 0.91 -2.51 -21.99
C VAL A 180 1.00 -3.27 -23.32
N GLY A 181 0.33 -2.74 -24.35
CA GLY A 181 0.26 -3.37 -25.67
C GLY A 181 -0.98 -4.23 -25.89
N GLU A 182 -1.81 -4.43 -24.88
CA GLU A 182 -3.13 -5.03 -25.03
C GLU A 182 -4.21 -3.97 -25.29
N ASP A 183 -5.33 -4.43 -25.85
CA ASP A 183 -6.49 -3.57 -26.10
C ASP A 183 -7.16 -3.20 -24.76
N TYR A 184 -7.23 -1.91 -24.47
CA TYR A 184 -7.93 -1.40 -23.28
C TYR A 184 -9.42 -1.81 -23.20
N GLY A 185 -10.04 -2.19 -24.33
CA GLY A 185 -11.39 -2.76 -24.37
C GLY A 185 -11.48 -4.20 -23.86
N LYS A 186 -10.35 -4.84 -23.60
CA LYS A 186 -10.24 -6.21 -23.05
C LYS A 186 -9.64 -6.19 -21.66
N VAL A 187 -10.06 -5.26 -20.84
CA VAL A 187 -9.57 -5.16 -19.46
C VAL A 187 -9.73 -6.51 -18.78
N PRO A 188 -8.63 -7.14 -18.36
CA PRO A 188 -8.74 -8.38 -17.64
C PRO A 188 -9.50 -8.13 -16.34
N VAL A 189 -10.54 -8.90 -16.15
CA VAL A 189 -11.29 -8.98 -14.90
C VAL A 189 -10.41 -9.53 -13.78
N ARG A 190 -9.18 -9.92 -14.10
CA ARG A 190 -8.23 -10.59 -13.23
C ARG A 190 -7.06 -9.69 -12.90
N LEU A 191 -6.82 -9.50 -11.63
CA LEU A 191 -5.66 -8.75 -11.16
C LEU A 191 -4.39 -9.62 -11.29
N PRO A 192 -3.31 -9.14 -11.90
CA PRO A 192 -2.08 -9.91 -12.07
C PRO A 192 -1.30 -10.10 -10.76
N PHE A 193 -1.74 -9.52 -9.66
CA PHE A 193 -1.05 -9.59 -8.36
C PHE A 193 -1.85 -10.40 -7.34
N GLY A 194 -1.21 -11.40 -6.74
CA GLY A 194 -1.75 -12.14 -5.60
C GLY A 194 -2.51 -13.41 -5.96
N GLU A 195 -2.52 -13.83 -7.23
CA GLU A 195 -3.22 -15.05 -7.62
C GLU A 195 -2.36 -16.32 -7.48
N ASP A 196 -1.04 -16.17 -7.65
CA ASP A 196 -0.10 -17.27 -7.47
C ASP A 196 1.05 -16.79 -6.56
N PRO A 197 0.93 -16.96 -5.24
CA PRO A 197 2.07 -16.74 -4.36
C PRO A 197 3.20 -17.68 -4.78
N LEU A 198 4.46 -17.19 -4.77
CA LEU A 198 5.62 -18.00 -5.11
C LEU A 198 5.71 -19.22 -4.21
N GLU A 199 5.49 -18.98 -2.93
CA GLU A 199 5.39 -19.98 -1.88
C GLU A 199 4.21 -19.61 -0.99
N PRO A 200 3.33 -20.55 -0.61
CA PRO A 200 2.18 -20.26 0.25
C PRO A 200 2.54 -19.57 1.56
N GLU A 201 3.75 -19.86 2.08
CA GLU A 201 4.27 -19.28 3.32
C GLU A 201 4.52 -17.77 3.24
N PHE A 202 4.73 -17.22 2.03
CA PHE A 202 4.92 -15.77 1.85
C PHE A 202 3.64 -15.05 1.47
N GLY A 203 2.80 -15.67 0.65
CA GLY A 203 1.70 -15.01 -0.03
C GLY A 203 0.34 -15.04 0.67
N THR A 204 0.18 -15.86 1.73
CA THR A 204 -1.11 -16.01 2.40
C THR A 204 -1.36 -14.88 3.40
N PRO A 205 -2.42 -14.08 3.24
CA PRO A 205 -2.79 -13.05 4.21
C PRO A 205 -3.15 -13.66 5.57
N THR A 206 -2.90 -12.92 6.65
CA THR A 206 -3.35 -13.29 8.02
C THR A 206 -4.89 -13.30 8.08
N ILE A 207 -5.52 -12.38 7.37
CA ILE A 207 -6.97 -12.28 7.22
C ILE A 207 -7.27 -12.21 5.73
N GLU A 208 -7.82 -13.27 5.18
CA GLU A 208 -8.22 -13.31 3.77
C GLU A 208 -9.40 -12.38 3.51
N GLN A 209 -9.35 -11.69 2.40
CA GLN A 209 -10.43 -10.86 1.91
C GLN A 209 -10.38 -10.84 0.39
N ASN A 210 -11.51 -11.02 -0.28
CA ASN A 210 -11.63 -10.72 -1.70
C ASN A 210 -12.41 -9.41 -1.85
N VAL A 211 -11.74 -8.36 -2.26
CA VAL A 211 -12.37 -7.04 -2.47
C VAL A 211 -12.70 -6.78 -3.92
N TYR A 212 -12.32 -7.69 -4.82
CA TYR A 212 -12.60 -7.57 -6.24
C TYR A 212 -13.76 -8.49 -6.64
N GLU A 213 -14.87 -7.90 -7.05
CA GLU A 213 -16.02 -8.60 -7.58
C GLU A 213 -16.43 -7.97 -8.91
N PRO A 214 -16.09 -8.60 -10.04
CA PRO A 214 -16.31 -8.03 -11.37
C PRO A 214 -17.79 -7.87 -11.76
N LEU A 215 -18.69 -8.51 -11.04
CA LEU A 215 -20.13 -8.41 -11.26
C LEU A 215 -20.77 -7.18 -10.61
N TYR A 216 -20.04 -6.51 -9.71
CA TYR A 216 -20.49 -5.27 -9.11
C TYR A 216 -19.99 -4.07 -9.89
N GLY A 217 -20.81 -3.03 -10.00
CA GLY A 217 -20.41 -1.78 -10.61
C GLY A 217 -19.35 -1.04 -9.77
N TRP A 218 -18.73 -0.05 -10.36
CA TRP A 218 -17.68 0.76 -9.74
C TRP A 218 -18.12 1.42 -8.41
N GLU A 219 -19.41 1.71 -8.23
CA GLU A 219 -19.98 2.25 -7.01
C GLU A 219 -19.80 1.34 -5.80
N TYR A 220 -19.63 0.05 -6.00
CA TYR A 220 -19.38 -0.92 -4.92
C TYR A 220 -17.90 -1.01 -4.55
N LEU A 221 -17.01 -0.55 -5.41
CA LEU A 221 -15.58 -0.46 -5.15
C LEU A 221 -15.20 0.83 -4.44
N TYR A 222 -16.10 1.82 -4.41
CA TYR A 222 -15.85 3.11 -3.78
C TYR A 222 -15.75 2.99 -2.27
N TYR A 223 -14.69 3.58 -1.75
CA TYR A 223 -14.46 3.75 -0.31
C TYR A 223 -15.09 5.06 0.15
N ASP A 224 -15.56 5.10 1.40
CA ASP A 224 -15.95 6.37 1.98
C ASP A 224 -14.74 7.29 2.09
N MET A 225 -14.92 8.53 1.66
CA MET A 225 -13.92 9.55 1.91
C MET A 225 -13.74 9.71 3.42
N PRO A 226 -12.51 9.78 3.94
CA PRO A 226 -12.28 10.05 5.34
C PRO A 226 -12.92 11.39 5.70
N ARG A 227 -13.40 11.50 6.94
CA ARG A 227 -14.04 12.68 7.48
C ARG A 227 -13.28 13.19 8.70
N PRO A 228 -13.44 14.45 9.09
CA PRO A 228 -12.96 14.94 10.37
C PRO A 228 -13.45 14.04 11.52
N TYR A 229 -12.59 13.77 12.49
CA TYR A 229 -12.86 12.88 13.61
C TYR A 229 -12.12 13.34 14.87
N GLU A 230 -12.64 12.99 16.05
CA GLU A 230 -12.11 13.47 17.32
C GLU A 230 -10.85 12.69 17.75
N THR A 231 -10.93 11.36 17.70
CA THR A 231 -9.86 10.45 18.08
C THR A 231 -9.93 9.17 17.23
N TYR A 232 -8.88 8.36 17.27
CA TYR A 232 -8.87 7.07 16.58
C TYR A 232 -10.02 6.19 17.06
N ASN A 233 -10.71 5.58 16.10
CA ASN A 233 -11.75 4.59 16.33
C ASN A 233 -11.49 3.39 15.40
N GLU A 234 -11.28 2.21 15.96
CA GLU A 234 -10.97 1.00 15.20
C GLU A 234 -12.04 0.67 14.15
N LYS A 235 -13.32 0.83 14.49
CA LYS A 235 -14.42 0.57 13.55
C LYS A 235 -14.42 1.54 12.35
N GLU A 236 -13.92 2.74 12.54
CA GLU A 236 -13.79 3.78 11.52
C GLU A 236 -12.33 3.93 11.08
N SER A 237 -11.64 2.81 10.82
CA SER A 237 -10.24 2.78 10.42
C SER A 237 -10.01 2.02 9.13
N TYR A 238 -8.80 2.09 8.60
CA TYR A 238 -8.31 1.27 7.50
C TYR A 238 -7.68 -0.04 7.97
N GLY A 239 -7.68 -0.29 9.27
CA GLY A 239 -7.21 -1.55 9.87
C GLY A 239 -8.13 -2.73 9.55
N PRO A 240 -7.70 -3.96 9.90
CA PRO A 240 -8.39 -5.20 9.54
C PRO A 240 -9.82 -5.31 10.11
N ASN A 241 -10.07 -4.70 11.26
CA ASN A 241 -11.39 -4.66 11.91
C ASN A 241 -12.22 -3.41 11.53
N GLY A 242 -11.63 -2.49 10.77
CA GLY A 242 -12.24 -1.24 10.37
C GLY A 242 -13.10 -1.37 9.12
N ASP A 243 -14.00 -0.43 8.94
CA ASP A 243 -14.91 -0.41 7.78
C ASP A 243 -14.39 0.48 6.63
N LEU A 244 -13.46 1.41 6.89
CA LEU A 244 -13.00 2.34 5.85
C LEU A 244 -12.20 1.64 4.73
N GLY A 245 -11.45 0.58 5.05
CA GLY A 245 -10.69 -0.21 4.08
C GLY A 245 -11.52 -1.25 3.31
N LYS A 246 -12.80 -1.43 3.66
CA LYS A 246 -13.69 -2.42 3.04
C LYS A 246 -14.49 -1.80 1.89
N PRO A 247 -14.71 -2.53 0.79
CA PRO A 247 -15.66 -2.13 -0.23
C PRO A 247 -17.06 -1.95 0.34
N TYR A 248 -17.86 -1.09 -0.28
CA TYR A 248 -19.19 -0.75 0.22
C TYR A 248 -20.09 -1.96 0.47
N TYR A 249 -20.05 -2.97 -0.39
CA TYR A 249 -20.87 -4.17 -0.26
C TYR A 249 -20.48 -5.10 0.91
N GLN A 250 -19.26 -4.94 1.45
CA GLN A 250 -18.77 -5.70 2.60
C GLN A 250 -18.99 -4.99 3.93
N ARG A 251 -19.52 -3.78 3.91
CA ARG A 251 -19.80 -3.03 5.14
C ARG A 251 -21.13 -3.47 5.74
N GLU A 252 -21.17 -3.55 7.05
CA GLU A 252 -22.45 -3.68 7.74
C GLU A 252 -23.33 -2.49 7.36
N ARG A 253 -24.53 -2.77 6.85
CA ARG A 253 -25.50 -1.72 6.55
C ARG A 253 -25.85 -1.01 7.87
N ARG A 254 -25.44 0.25 7.97
CA ARG A 254 -25.84 1.15 9.06
C ARG A 254 -27.23 1.69 8.85
#